data_7fb6560fd64364916373fb34d6ca2319
#
_entry.id   7fb6560fd64364916373fb34d6ca2319
#
_cell.length_a   1.000
_cell.length_b   1.000
_cell.length_c   1.000
_cell.angle_alpha   90.00
_cell.angle_beta   90.00
_cell.angle_gamma   90.00
#
_symmetry.space_group_name_H-M   'P 1'
#
loop_
_entity.id
_entity.type
_entity.pdbx_description
1 polymer ?
#
loop_
_entity_poly.entity_id
_entity_poly.type
_entity_poly.pdbx_seq_one_letter_code
_entity_poly.pdbx_strand_id
1 'polypeptide(L)'
;MRNFTFKGLFLTAVFMLLGCLTIQAANDDLITKQITIKLDKAGTLPDKIGSDRKYQITNLKLIGEINGTDLRMIREMAGRDHNGDVTKGNLSVLDLSEAKIVEGGGSYCSDYYTSNDKIGDVAFSGCSGLTNLNLPAGITEIGPYALYGCSGLTSLNLPAGITSIGPGAFNKCSGLTSLNLPAGITKIGGGAFDGCIGLTSLNLPAGITEIGWNAFYGCSGLTSLNLPAGITSIGNYAFRYCSGLTSLNLPAGITSIGFYAFNECSGLTSLNIPAGITSIDYYAFSGCSGLTSLNIPAGITTIGSSAFYGCSGLTSIYVYAEKVPKMDNDVFKGCDAKKCILYVPKGTYDDYWLSNFGYFENIVEFDATGVDKTTTSTDVKEVSRYSVNGQRLVGPTKGLNIVKYSDGSVKKVAVQ
;
A
#
# COMPACT_ATOMS: atom_id res chain seq x y z
N MET A 1 54.58 -19.92 -34.49
CA MET A 1 53.20 -20.19 -34.11
C MET A 1 53.15 -20.49 -32.63
N ARG A 2 52.41 -19.70 -31.92
CA ARG A 2 52.45 -19.58 -30.45
C ARG A 2 51.61 -20.71 -29.81
N ASN A 3 52.27 -21.49 -28.95
CA ASN A 3 51.55 -22.35 -28.02
C ASN A 3 50.99 -21.53 -26.87
N PHE A 4 49.70 -21.18 -26.96
CA PHE A 4 48.94 -20.65 -25.84
C PHE A 4 47.81 -21.60 -25.55
N THR A 5 47.57 -21.85 -24.24
CA THR A 5 46.24 -22.10 -23.73
C THR A 5 45.79 -23.47 -23.25
N PHE A 6 46.64 -24.37 -22.84
CA PHE A 6 46.09 -25.50 -22.06
C PHE A 6 46.25 -25.36 -20.54
N LYS A 7 47.20 -24.52 -20.06
CA LYS A 7 47.40 -24.34 -18.60
C LYS A 7 46.43 -23.30 -17.99
N GLY A 8 45.94 -22.30 -18.76
CA GLY A 8 45.04 -21.28 -18.26
C GLY A 8 43.60 -21.78 -18.09
N LEU A 9 43.14 -22.67 -18.98
CA LEU A 9 41.80 -23.25 -18.88
C LEU A 9 41.66 -24.25 -17.72
N PHE A 10 42.75 -24.97 -17.39
CA PHE A 10 42.73 -25.92 -16.29
C PHE A 10 42.72 -25.22 -14.92
N LEU A 11 43.39 -24.06 -14.79
CA LEU A 11 43.37 -23.27 -13.55
C LEU A 11 42.02 -22.63 -13.30
N THR A 12 41.37 -22.07 -14.34
CA THR A 12 40.03 -21.48 -14.20
C THR A 12 38.95 -22.52 -13.93
N ALA A 13 39.05 -23.71 -14.53
CA ALA A 13 38.12 -24.81 -14.25
C ALA A 13 38.29 -25.36 -12.82
N VAL A 14 39.54 -25.44 -12.32
CA VAL A 14 39.82 -25.87 -10.94
C VAL A 14 39.35 -24.82 -9.92
N PHE A 15 39.48 -23.52 -10.20
CA PHE A 15 38.92 -22.47 -9.33
C PHE A 15 37.41 -22.42 -9.36
N MET A 16 36.75 -22.70 -10.49
CA MET A 16 35.29 -22.81 -10.53
C MET A 16 34.82 -24.11 -9.83
N LEU A 17 35.53 -25.23 -9.97
CA LEU A 17 35.18 -26.46 -9.23
C LEU A 17 35.42 -26.29 -7.72
N LEU A 18 36.49 -25.64 -7.30
CA LEU A 18 36.75 -25.33 -5.89
C LEU A 18 35.78 -24.32 -5.34
N GLY A 19 35.36 -23.32 -6.13
CA GLY A 19 34.29 -22.38 -5.78
C GLY A 19 32.92 -23.05 -5.65
N CYS A 20 32.57 -23.96 -6.55
CA CYS A 20 31.37 -24.79 -6.44
C CYS A 20 31.43 -25.77 -5.26
N LEU A 21 32.58 -26.39 -4.99
CA LEU A 21 32.74 -27.29 -3.84
C LEU A 21 32.67 -26.52 -2.50
N THR A 22 33.17 -25.28 -2.42
CA THR A 22 33.05 -24.48 -1.20
C THR A 22 31.63 -23.95 -1.00
N ILE A 23 30.89 -23.69 -2.07
CA ILE A 23 29.43 -23.31 -1.98
C ILE A 23 28.60 -24.53 -1.61
N GLN A 24 28.93 -25.72 -2.15
CA GLN A 24 28.27 -26.98 -1.80
C GLN A 24 28.58 -27.40 -0.36
N ALA A 25 29.84 -27.30 0.09
CA ALA A 25 30.19 -27.58 1.48
C ALA A 25 29.59 -26.62 2.50
N ALA A 26 29.33 -25.34 2.13
CA ALA A 26 28.66 -24.41 2.99
C ALA A 26 27.15 -24.68 3.14
N ASN A 27 26.53 -25.41 2.19
CA ASN A 27 25.12 -25.81 2.26
C ASN A 27 24.90 -27.17 2.94
N ASP A 28 25.90 -28.05 2.95
CA ASP A 28 25.76 -29.40 3.53
C ASP A 28 25.69 -29.39 5.08
N ASP A 29 26.06 -28.28 5.72
CA ASP A 29 25.98 -28.11 7.19
C ASP A 29 24.67 -27.51 7.68
N LEU A 30 23.75 -27.08 6.78
CA LEU A 30 22.50 -26.47 7.20
C LEU A 30 21.46 -27.51 7.64
N ILE A 31 20.82 -27.24 8.77
CA ILE A 31 19.74 -28.05 9.35
C ILE A 31 18.41 -27.52 8.80
N THR A 32 17.93 -28.11 7.71
CA THR A 32 16.71 -27.71 7.02
C THR A 32 15.45 -28.38 7.59
N LYS A 33 15.59 -29.54 8.25
CA LYS A 33 14.50 -30.19 8.96
C LYS A 33 14.08 -29.33 10.15
N GLN A 34 12.77 -29.20 10.37
CA GLN A 34 12.24 -28.46 11.51
C GLN A 34 12.78 -29.00 12.83
N ILE A 35 13.39 -28.12 13.61
CA ILE A 35 13.78 -28.39 14.99
C ILE A 35 12.70 -27.82 15.90
N THR A 36 12.10 -28.67 16.74
CA THR A 36 11.13 -28.26 17.76
C THR A 36 11.82 -28.25 19.12
N ILE A 37 11.78 -27.12 19.80
CA ILE A 37 12.32 -26.95 21.14
C ILE A 37 11.21 -26.53 22.10
N LYS A 38 11.02 -27.34 23.16
CA LYS A 38 10.18 -26.98 24.28
C LYS A 38 11.01 -26.26 25.34
N LEU A 39 10.60 -25.07 25.72
CA LEU A 39 11.18 -24.29 26.79
C LEU A 39 10.34 -24.48 28.06
N ASP A 40 10.94 -25.08 29.08
CA ASP A 40 10.31 -25.23 30.39
C ASP A 40 10.40 -23.95 31.22
N LYS A 41 11.29 -23.04 30.83
CA LYS A 41 11.52 -21.73 31.42
C LYS A 41 11.94 -20.74 30.34
N ALA A 42 11.37 -19.55 30.34
CA ALA A 42 11.78 -18.45 29.48
C ALA A 42 13.25 -18.05 29.73
N GLY A 43 13.97 -17.73 28.62
CA GLY A 43 15.37 -17.33 28.66
C GLY A 43 16.37 -18.49 28.53
N THR A 44 15.90 -19.72 28.28
CA THR A 44 16.78 -20.91 28.22
C THR A 44 17.08 -21.43 26.81
N LEU A 45 16.60 -20.75 25.76
CA LEU A 45 16.90 -21.14 24.38
C LEU A 45 18.41 -21.20 24.07
N PRO A 46 19.25 -20.24 24.55
CA PRO A 46 20.70 -20.30 24.36
C PRO A 46 21.34 -21.58 24.90
N ASP A 47 20.89 -22.06 26.04
CA ASP A 47 21.41 -23.29 26.66
C ASP A 47 21.01 -24.55 25.85
N LYS A 48 19.84 -24.53 25.21
CA LYS A 48 19.31 -25.66 24.44
C LYS A 48 19.89 -25.78 23.04
N ILE A 49 20.24 -24.67 22.40
CA ILE A 49 20.79 -24.66 21.03
C ILE A 49 22.32 -24.65 21.04
N GLY A 50 22.93 -23.80 21.89
CA GLY A 50 24.36 -23.51 21.91
C GLY A 50 24.82 -22.56 20.79
N SER A 51 26.01 -21.98 21.00
CA SER A 51 26.56 -20.94 20.12
C SER A 51 26.85 -21.43 18.70
N ASP A 52 27.30 -22.67 18.56
CA ASP A 52 27.82 -23.20 17.30
C ASP A 52 26.73 -23.67 16.35
N ARG A 53 25.61 -24.17 16.86
CA ARG A 53 24.51 -24.69 16.06
C ARG A 53 23.50 -23.61 15.63
N LYS A 54 23.43 -22.47 16.30
CA LYS A 54 22.43 -21.44 16.04
C LYS A 54 22.41 -20.94 14.59
N TYR A 55 23.56 -20.92 13.92
CA TYR A 55 23.67 -20.45 12.54
C TYR A 55 23.41 -21.52 11.48
N GLN A 56 23.29 -22.79 11.88
CA GLN A 56 22.98 -23.90 10.98
C GLN A 56 21.47 -24.14 10.84
N ILE A 57 20.67 -23.71 11.82
CA ILE A 57 19.23 -23.96 11.87
C ILE A 57 18.51 -23.01 10.94
N THR A 58 17.76 -23.57 9.98
CA THR A 58 16.94 -22.78 9.04
C THR A 58 15.45 -22.84 9.38
N ASN A 59 15.01 -23.82 10.17
CA ASN A 59 13.61 -24.04 10.51
C ASN A 59 13.47 -24.38 12.00
N LEU A 60 12.85 -23.47 12.76
CA LEU A 60 12.72 -23.57 14.22
C LEU A 60 11.27 -23.44 14.66
N LYS A 61 10.82 -24.37 15.49
CA LYS A 61 9.56 -24.26 16.23
C LYS A 61 9.86 -24.16 17.73
N LEU A 62 9.23 -23.20 18.41
CA LEU A 62 9.33 -23.03 19.86
C LEU A 62 7.98 -23.28 20.53
N ILE A 63 8.03 -23.96 21.68
CA ILE A 63 6.88 -24.26 22.53
C ILE A 63 7.19 -23.76 23.93
N GLY A 64 6.26 -23.07 24.57
CA GLY A 64 6.41 -22.55 25.93
C GLY A 64 6.71 -21.04 25.98
N GLU A 65 7.12 -20.54 27.13
CA GLU A 65 7.36 -19.12 27.33
C GLU A 65 8.73 -18.70 26.78
N ILE A 66 8.75 -17.56 26.07
CA ILE A 66 9.97 -16.92 25.54
C ILE A 66 10.07 -15.48 26.06
N ASN A 67 11.26 -15.01 26.38
CA ASN A 67 11.53 -13.65 26.80
C ASN A 67 12.64 -12.98 25.96
N GLY A 68 13.13 -11.82 26.40
CA GLY A 68 14.13 -11.03 25.67
C GLY A 68 15.43 -11.80 25.39
N THR A 69 15.88 -12.68 26.29
CA THR A 69 17.08 -13.51 26.07
C THR A 69 16.88 -14.49 24.92
N ASP A 70 15.71 -15.13 24.84
CA ASP A 70 15.39 -16.06 23.77
C ASP A 70 15.22 -15.30 22.43
N LEU A 71 14.51 -14.17 22.46
CA LEU A 71 14.28 -13.35 21.26
C LEU A 71 15.60 -12.78 20.71
N ARG A 72 16.56 -12.41 21.55
CA ARG A 72 17.91 -12.02 21.13
C ARG A 72 18.57 -13.12 20.31
N MET A 73 18.56 -14.36 20.79
CA MET A 73 19.12 -15.48 20.05
C MET A 73 18.38 -15.75 18.74
N ILE A 74 17.05 -15.70 18.76
CA ILE A 74 16.23 -15.86 17.55
C ILE A 74 16.62 -14.80 16.50
N ARG A 75 16.82 -13.55 16.90
CA ARG A 75 17.29 -12.48 16.01
C ARG A 75 18.66 -12.79 15.39
N GLU A 76 19.61 -13.25 16.21
CA GLU A 76 20.94 -13.66 15.75
C GLU A 76 20.86 -14.81 14.73
N MET A 77 19.98 -15.77 14.96
CA MET A 77 19.69 -16.86 14.03
C MET A 77 19.03 -16.38 12.74
N ALA A 78 18.22 -15.30 12.82
CA ALA A 78 17.52 -14.68 11.69
C ALA A 78 18.33 -13.58 10.97
N GLY A 79 19.63 -13.44 11.29
CA GLY A 79 20.55 -12.56 10.58
C GLY A 79 20.81 -11.19 11.21
N ARG A 80 20.37 -10.94 12.45
CA ARG A 80 20.59 -9.66 13.15
C ARG A 80 20.98 -9.87 14.61
N ASP A 81 22.06 -9.25 15.05
CA ASP A 81 22.44 -9.27 16.45
C ASP A 81 21.71 -8.22 17.32
N HIS A 82 22.16 -8.10 18.54
CA HIS A 82 21.64 -7.14 19.51
C HIS A 82 21.83 -5.67 19.08
N ASN A 83 22.89 -5.34 18.36
CA ASN A 83 23.16 -3.98 17.86
C ASN A 83 22.44 -3.72 16.53
N GLY A 84 21.82 -4.74 15.92
CA GLY A 84 21.23 -4.69 14.59
C GLY A 84 22.24 -5.00 13.48
N ASP A 85 23.47 -5.41 13.80
CA ASP A 85 24.48 -5.79 12.84
C ASP A 85 24.14 -7.15 12.20
N VAL A 86 24.68 -7.37 10.98
CA VAL A 86 24.43 -8.60 10.22
C VAL A 86 25.17 -9.77 10.87
N THR A 87 24.47 -10.88 11.06
CA THR A 87 25.04 -12.16 11.51
C THR A 87 25.07 -13.19 10.39
N LYS A 88 25.66 -14.35 10.66
CA LYS A 88 25.65 -15.51 9.75
C LYS A 88 24.37 -16.36 9.88
N GLY A 89 23.31 -15.83 10.50
CA GLY A 89 22.07 -16.56 10.75
C GLY A 89 21.36 -16.92 9.47
N ASN A 90 20.85 -18.16 9.41
CA ASN A 90 20.18 -18.75 8.25
C ASN A 90 18.71 -19.11 8.55
N LEU A 91 18.16 -18.68 9.69
CA LEU A 91 16.79 -18.98 10.09
C LEU A 91 15.81 -18.31 9.11
N SER A 92 15.11 -19.13 8.34
CA SER A 92 14.14 -18.68 7.35
C SER A 92 12.70 -19.01 7.74
N VAL A 93 12.49 -20.03 8.56
CA VAL A 93 11.17 -20.43 9.05
C VAL A 93 11.17 -20.41 10.58
N LEU A 94 10.31 -19.59 11.17
CA LEU A 94 10.14 -19.48 12.61
C LEU A 94 8.66 -19.71 12.98
N ASP A 95 8.41 -20.77 13.76
CA ASP A 95 7.09 -21.09 14.27
C ASP A 95 7.02 -20.82 15.78
N LEU A 96 6.29 -19.79 16.14
CA LEU A 96 5.99 -19.39 17.52
C LEU A 96 4.52 -19.64 17.88
N SER A 97 3.76 -20.36 17.06
CA SER A 97 2.31 -20.55 17.26
C SER A 97 1.95 -21.18 18.63
N GLU A 98 2.84 -22.01 19.19
CA GLU A 98 2.70 -22.62 20.52
C GLU A 98 3.61 -21.97 21.59
N ALA A 99 4.21 -20.83 21.26
CA ALA A 99 4.97 -20.02 22.21
C ALA A 99 4.09 -18.95 22.85
N LYS A 100 4.58 -18.41 23.98
CA LYS A 100 4.02 -17.25 24.65
C LYS A 100 5.12 -16.24 24.93
N ILE A 101 4.94 -14.99 24.49
CA ILE A 101 5.91 -13.94 24.81
C ILE A 101 5.60 -13.40 26.19
N VAL A 102 6.63 -13.39 27.05
CA VAL A 102 6.56 -12.88 28.40
C VAL A 102 7.61 -11.80 28.64
N GLU A 103 7.34 -10.90 29.57
CA GLU A 103 8.34 -9.91 29.99
C GLU A 103 9.53 -10.59 30.69
N GLY A 104 10.69 -9.91 30.70
CA GLY A 104 11.90 -10.35 31.37
C GLY A 104 13.02 -10.78 30.44
N GLY A 105 14.06 -11.35 31.02
CA GLY A 105 15.31 -11.63 30.31
C GLY A 105 16.12 -10.37 30.02
N GLY A 106 17.16 -10.50 29.19
CA GLY A 106 17.94 -9.37 28.68
C GLY A 106 17.21 -8.64 27.54
N SER A 107 17.72 -7.45 27.18
CA SER A 107 17.27 -6.75 25.98
C SER A 107 17.56 -7.60 24.75
N TYR A 108 16.61 -7.63 23.79
CA TYR A 108 16.77 -8.39 22.56
C TYR A 108 17.40 -7.57 21.41
N CYS A 109 17.30 -6.24 21.50
CA CYS A 109 17.92 -5.31 20.55
C CYS A 109 18.14 -3.98 21.25
N SER A 110 19.38 -3.47 21.30
CA SER A 110 19.72 -2.26 22.06
C SER A 110 19.07 -2.25 23.44
N ASP A 111 18.20 -1.28 23.75
CA ASP A 111 17.49 -1.16 25.03
C ASP A 111 16.03 -1.64 24.96
N TYR A 112 15.68 -2.48 23.97
CA TYR A 112 14.32 -3.03 23.84
C TYR A 112 14.19 -4.37 24.56
N TYR A 113 13.13 -4.50 25.35
CA TYR A 113 12.79 -5.66 26.16
C TYR A 113 11.44 -6.24 25.76
N THR A 114 11.21 -7.51 26.01
CA THR A 114 9.91 -8.14 25.77
C THR A 114 8.85 -7.64 26.77
N SER A 115 7.62 -7.56 26.31
CA SER A 115 6.42 -7.34 27.11
C SER A 115 5.43 -8.47 26.85
N ASN A 116 4.56 -8.74 27.82
CA ASN A 116 3.61 -9.83 27.72
C ASN A 116 2.70 -9.68 26.50
N ASP A 117 2.58 -10.75 25.73
CA ASP A 117 1.68 -10.89 24.60
C ASP A 117 1.80 -9.78 23.53
N LYS A 118 3.04 -9.27 23.31
CA LYS A 118 3.34 -8.28 22.28
C LYS A 118 4.52 -8.70 21.41
N ILE A 119 4.44 -8.43 20.12
CA ILE A 119 5.64 -8.33 19.29
C ILE A 119 6.19 -6.92 19.52
N GLY A 120 7.23 -6.81 20.32
CA GLY A 120 7.80 -5.53 20.77
C GLY A 120 8.42 -4.72 19.63
N ASP A 121 8.84 -3.50 19.97
CA ASP A 121 9.48 -2.57 19.04
C ASP A 121 10.74 -3.21 18.44
N VAL A 122 10.92 -3.07 17.14
CA VAL A 122 12.04 -3.63 16.36
C VAL A 122 12.30 -5.14 16.54
N ALA A 123 11.35 -5.91 17.07
CA ALA A 123 11.53 -7.31 17.49
C ALA A 123 12.19 -8.21 16.42
N PHE A 124 11.82 -8.05 15.14
CA PHE A 124 12.39 -8.75 14.00
C PHE A 124 12.98 -7.77 12.96
N SER A 125 13.25 -6.53 13.36
CA SER A 125 13.79 -5.52 12.44
C SER A 125 15.05 -6.01 11.72
N GLY A 126 15.04 -5.94 10.39
CA GLY A 126 16.15 -6.32 9.53
C GLY A 126 16.33 -7.82 9.33
N CYS A 127 15.48 -8.68 9.90
CA CYS A 127 15.55 -10.13 9.71
C CYS A 127 15.07 -10.52 8.29
N SER A 128 15.81 -10.07 7.27
CA SER A 128 15.46 -10.21 5.86
C SER A 128 15.47 -11.65 5.35
N GLY A 129 16.12 -12.57 6.05
CA GLY A 129 16.15 -14.00 5.75
C GLY A 129 14.87 -14.75 6.14
N LEU A 130 14.04 -14.18 7.01
CA LEU A 130 12.77 -14.82 7.39
C LEU A 130 11.79 -14.79 6.22
N THR A 131 11.39 -15.99 5.78
CA THR A 131 10.39 -16.19 4.71
C THR A 131 9.03 -16.59 5.27
N ASN A 132 9.01 -17.22 6.44
CA ASN A 132 7.80 -17.65 7.14
C ASN A 132 7.93 -17.37 8.65
N LEU A 133 6.90 -16.73 9.20
CA LEU A 133 6.79 -16.42 10.62
C LEU A 133 5.37 -16.73 11.11
N ASN A 134 5.23 -17.68 12.03
CA ASN A 134 3.96 -17.93 12.73
C ASN A 134 4.02 -17.27 14.10
N LEU A 135 3.10 -16.34 14.36
CA LEU A 135 3.03 -15.61 15.62
C LEU A 135 2.23 -16.38 16.68
N PRO A 136 2.52 -16.15 17.98
CA PRO A 136 1.70 -16.69 19.07
C PRO A 136 0.25 -16.21 19.00
N ALA A 137 -0.70 -17.10 19.30
CA ALA A 137 -2.13 -16.78 19.23
C ALA A 137 -2.58 -15.67 20.18
N GLY A 138 -1.87 -15.48 21.32
CA GLY A 138 -2.19 -14.50 22.34
C GLY A 138 -1.71 -13.07 22.04
N ILE A 139 -1.03 -12.81 20.91
CA ILE A 139 -0.50 -11.49 20.61
C ILE A 139 -1.63 -10.46 20.40
N THR A 140 -1.50 -9.30 21.06
CA THR A 140 -2.46 -8.20 21.02
C THR A 140 -1.97 -6.96 20.28
N GLU A 141 -0.65 -6.85 20.06
CA GLU A 141 -0.03 -5.68 19.47
C GLU A 141 1.21 -6.05 18.63
N ILE A 142 1.39 -5.37 17.51
CA ILE A 142 2.63 -5.32 16.75
C ILE A 142 3.24 -3.94 16.96
N GLY A 143 4.39 -3.88 17.63
CA GLY A 143 5.08 -2.64 18.01
C GLY A 143 5.70 -1.88 16.83
N PRO A 144 6.18 -0.66 17.09
CA PRO A 144 6.93 0.14 16.11
C PRO A 144 8.09 -0.62 15.48
N TYR A 145 8.19 -0.56 14.14
CA TYR A 145 9.26 -1.19 13.35
C TYR A 145 9.48 -2.68 13.64
N ALA A 146 8.51 -3.37 14.21
CA ALA A 146 8.65 -4.74 14.69
C ALA A 146 9.14 -5.72 13.61
N LEU A 147 8.72 -5.54 12.36
CA LEU A 147 9.12 -6.35 11.20
C LEU A 147 9.78 -5.49 10.10
N TYR A 148 10.32 -4.31 10.45
CA TYR A 148 11.00 -3.45 9.48
C TYR A 148 12.04 -4.23 8.66
N GLY A 149 11.97 -4.15 7.33
CA GLY A 149 12.96 -4.77 6.45
C GLY A 149 12.97 -6.30 6.44
N CYS A 150 11.91 -6.96 6.92
CA CYS A 150 11.72 -8.40 6.73
C CYS A 150 11.35 -8.69 5.25
N SER A 151 12.28 -8.39 4.34
CA SER A 151 12.03 -8.43 2.89
C SER A 151 11.82 -9.83 2.32
N GLY A 152 12.24 -10.88 3.02
CA GLY A 152 11.99 -12.27 2.65
C GLY A 152 10.58 -12.76 2.99
N LEU A 153 9.87 -12.05 3.88
CA LEU A 153 8.55 -12.48 4.35
C LEU A 153 7.51 -12.28 3.24
N THR A 154 6.91 -13.38 2.77
CA THR A 154 5.94 -13.35 1.65
C THR A 154 4.50 -13.26 2.10
N SER A 155 4.20 -13.78 3.29
CA SER A 155 2.89 -13.73 3.92
C SER A 155 3.04 -13.79 5.44
N LEU A 156 2.06 -13.27 6.16
CA LEU A 156 1.98 -13.33 7.61
C LEU A 156 0.53 -13.47 8.06
N ASN A 157 0.26 -14.44 8.91
CA ASN A 157 -1.03 -14.55 9.57
C ASN A 157 -0.99 -13.82 10.90
N LEU A 158 -1.80 -12.78 11.03
CA LEU A 158 -1.95 -12.03 12.26
C LEU A 158 -3.00 -12.67 13.14
N PRO A 159 -2.71 -12.93 14.44
CA PRO A 159 -3.70 -13.44 15.39
C PRO A 159 -4.91 -12.52 15.55
N ALA A 160 -6.08 -13.12 15.78
CA ALA A 160 -7.35 -12.38 15.88
C ALA A 160 -7.39 -11.36 17.03
N GLY A 161 -6.55 -11.53 18.06
CA GLY A 161 -6.44 -10.64 19.21
C GLY A 161 -5.74 -9.31 18.94
N ILE A 162 -5.10 -9.12 17.78
CA ILE A 162 -4.37 -7.88 17.48
C ILE A 162 -5.36 -6.72 17.30
N THR A 163 -5.12 -5.62 18.02
CA THR A 163 -5.92 -4.39 17.98
C THR A 163 -5.18 -3.20 17.40
N SER A 164 -3.85 -3.25 17.35
CA SER A 164 -3.03 -2.15 16.81
C SER A 164 -1.77 -2.63 16.09
N ILE A 165 -1.40 -1.87 15.07
CA ILE A 165 -0.15 -2.00 14.32
C ILE A 165 0.62 -0.70 14.50
N GLY A 166 1.84 -0.78 15.03
CA GLY A 166 2.71 0.35 15.33
C GLY A 166 3.27 1.04 14.08
N PRO A 167 3.82 2.24 14.24
CA PRO A 167 4.50 2.96 13.16
C PRO A 167 5.61 2.12 12.53
N GLY A 168 5.68 2.11 11.19
CA GLY A 168 6.70 1.40 10.45
C GLY A 168 6.74 -0.13 10.65
N ALA A 169 5.71 -0.73 11.25
CA ALA A 169 5.75 -2.13 11.67
C ALA A 169 6.12 -3.11 10.56
N PHE A 170 5.67 -2.87 9.32
CA PHE A 170 6.00 -3.65 8.12
C PHE A 170 6.78 -2.83 7.09
N ASN A 171 7.39 -1.70 7.49
CA ASN A 171 8.14 -0.86 6.56
C ASN A 171 9.24 -1.69 5.87
N LYS A 172 9.33 -1.58 4.53
CA LYS A 172 10.25 -2.35 3.66
C LYS A 172 10.10 -3.87 3.72
N CYS A 173 8.92 -4.38 4.09
CA CYS A 173 8.58 -5.78 3.86
C CYS A 173 8.28 -6.01 2.37
N SER A 174 9.30 -5.88 1.52
CA SER A 174 9.15 -5.85 0.06
C SER A 174 8.68 -7.16 -0.55
N GLY A 175 8.88 -8.28 0.13
CA GLY A 175 8.40 -9.60 -0.28
C GLY A 175 6.94 -9.87 0.08
N LEU A 176 6.33 -9.07 0.96
CA LEU A 176 4.98 -9.29 1.44
C LEU A 176 3.97 -9.06 0.32
N THR A 177 3.29 -10.13 -0.12
CA THR A 177 2.32 -10.07 -1.23
C THR A 177 0.88 -9.92 -0.76
N SER A 178 0.59 -10.41 0.43
CA SER A 178 -0.74 -10.34 1.05
C SER A 178 -0.63 -10.33 2.56
N LEU A 179 -1.58 -9.66 3.22
CA LEU A 179 -1.73 -9.64 4.67
C LEU A 179 -3.20 -9.56 5.04
N ASN A 180 -3.65 -10.48 5.88
CA ASN A 180 -4.98 -10.41 6.47
C ASN A 180 -4.93 -9.63 7.77
N LEU A 181 -5.62 -8.49 7.82
CA LEU A 181 -5.76 -7.70 9.04
C LEU A 181 -6.98 -8.19 9.84
N PRO A 182 -6.82 -8.58 11.11
CA PRO A 182 -7.93 -8.94 11.98
C PRO A 182 -8.96 -7.81 12.14
N ALA A 183 -10.24 -8.18 12.28
CA ALA A 183 -11.34 -7.23 12.40
C ALA A 183 -11.25 -6.30 13.62
N GLY A 184 -10.49 -6.72 14.66
CA GLY A 184 -10.26 -5.94 15.86
C GLY A 184 -9.29 -4.76 15.71
N ILE A 185 -8.58 -4.65 14.58
CA ILE A 185 -7.63 -3.54 14.37
C ILE A 185 -8.41 -2.24 14.17
N THR A 186 -8.10 -1.27 15.00
CA THR A 186 -8.66 0.10 14.93
C THR A 186 -7.61 1.15 14.62
N LYS A 187 -6.30 0.80 14.67
CA LYS A 187 -5.20 1.74 14.45
C LYS A 187 -4.08 1.10 13.63
N ILE A 188 -3.68 1.81 12.59
CA ILE A 188 -2.50 1.53 11.78
C ILE A 188 -1.57 2.73 11.91
N GLY A 189 -0.35 2.50 12.39
CA GLY A 189 0.65 3.55 12.59
C GLY A 189 1.16 4.16 11.28
N GLY A 190 1.70 5.37 11.34
CA GLY A 190 2.31 6.01 10.19
C GLY A 190 3.44 5.16 9.60
N GLY A 191 3.52 5.10 8.27
CA GLY A 191 4.53 4.31 7.56
C GLY A 191 4.44 2.81 7.76
N ALA A 192 3.33 2.29 8.31
CA ALA A 192 3.22 0.88 8.68
C ALA A 192 3.53 -0.08 7.51
N PHE A 193 3.15 0.28 6.28
CA PHE A 193 3.40 -0.51 5.06
C PHE A 193 4.29 0.24 4.06
N ASP A 194 5.04 1.25 4.50
CA ASP A 194 5.95 2.00 3.62
C ASP A 194 6.95 1.05 2.94
N GLY A 195 7.05 1.12 1.62
CA GLY A 195 7.96 0.28 0.82
C GLY A 195 7.56 -1.20 0.71
N CYS A 196 6.32 -1.56 1.03
CA CYS A 196 5.79 -2.90 0.76
C CYS A 196 5.47 -3.06 -0.73
N ILE A 197 6.50 -3.07 -1.58
CA ILE A 197 6.37 -3.07 -3.04
C ILE A 197 5.71 -4.33 -3.60
N GLY A 198 5.77 -5.45 -2.89
CA GLY A 198 5.14 -6.72 -3.26
C GLY A 198 3.65 -6.79 -2.94
N LEU A 199 3.14 -5.88 -2.09
CA LEU A 199 1.75 -5.93 -1.62
C LEU A 199 0.79 -5.58 -2.76
N THR A 200 -0.03 -6.53 -3.18
CA THR A 200 -0.95 -6.34 -4.33
C THR A 200 -2.35 -5.89 -3.91
N SER A 201 -2.78 -6.29 -2.73
CA SER A 201 -4.07 -5.91 -2.14
C SER A 201 -4.02 -5.99 -0.62
N LEU A 202 -4.84 -5.19 0.04
CA LEU A 202 -5.03 -5.21 1.48
C LEU A 202 -6.48 -4.87 1.82
N ASN A 203 -7.10 -5.69 2.67
CA ASN A 203 -8.42 -5.39 3.21
C ASN A 203 -8.27 -4.69 4.56
N LEU A 204 -8.72 -3.44 4.64
CA LEU A 204 -8.72 -2.67 5.88
C LEU A 204 -9.96 -3.01 6.71
N PRO A 205 -9.82 -3.28 8.02
CA PRO A 205 -10.95 -3.50 8.92
C PRO A 205 -11.87 -2.28 9.03
N ALA A 206 -13.16 -2.53 9.26
CA ALA A 206 -14.17 -1.46 9.36
C ALA A 206 -13.94 -0.46 10.51
N GLY A 207 -13.17 -0.86 11.54
CA GLY A 207 -12.82 0.00 12.66
C GLY A 207 -11.77 1.07 12.37
N ILE A 208 -11.13 1.05 11.20
CA ILE A 208 -10.14 2.06 10.81
C ILE A 208 -10.86 3.35 10.41
N THR A 209 -10.48 4.48 11.02
CA THR A 209 -11.08 5.81 10.78
C THR A 209 -10.14 6.79 10.08
N GLU A 210 -8.86 6.48 9.99
CA GLU A 210 -7.85 7.31 9.32
C GLU A 210 -6.78 6.46 8.63
N ILE A 211 -6.23 6.97 7.55
CA ILE A 211 -5.00 6.47 6.95
C ILE A 211 -3.87 7.42 7.36
N GLY A 212 -2.92 6.90 8.15
CA GLY A 212 -1.83 7.69 8.70
C GLY A 212 -0.84 8.21 7.63
N TRP A 213 0.07 9.11 8.03
CA TRP A 213 1.15 9.59 7.16
C TRP A 213 2.02 8.43 6.67
N ASN A 214 2.43 8.48 5.40
CA ASN A 214 3.25 7.44 4.73
C ASN A 214 2.70 6.00 4.83
N ALA A 215 1.45 5.77 5.25
CA ALA A 215 0.97 4.42 5.59
C ALA A 215 1.21 3.39 4.49
N PHE A 216 1.08 3.79 3.22
CA PHE A 216 1.32 2.97 2.02
C PHE A 216 2.33 3.62 1.05
N TYR A 217 3.23 4.47 1.55
CA TYR A 217 4.24 5.11 0.71
C TYR A 217 5.02 4.07 -0.09
N GLY A 218 5.15 4.25 -1.40
CA GLY A 218 5.94 3.35 -2.25
C GLY A 218 5.38 1.93 -2.41
N CYS A 219 4.12 1.67 -2.05
CA CYS A 219 3.46 0.39 -2.31
C CYS A 219 3.13 0.26 -3.81
N SER A 220 4.16 0.19 -4.66
CA SER A 220 4.01 0.20 -6.11
C SER A 220 3.30 -1.02 -6.70
N GLY A 221 3.27 -2.14 -5.97
CA GLY A 221 2.51 -3.34 -6.34
C GLY A 221 1.02 -3.27 -6.03
N LEU A 222 0.58 -2.30 -5.20
CA LEU A 222 -0.81 -2.19 -4.77
C LEU A 222 -1.70 -1.77 -5.94
N THR A 223 -2.57 -2.67 -6.40
CA THR A 223 -3.45 -2.42 -7.56
C THR A 223 -4.82 -1.89 -7.16
N SER A 224 -5.29 -2.26 -5.99
CA SER A 224 -6.56 -1.81 -5.43
C SER A 224 -6.52 -1.79 -3.91
N LEU A 225 -7.28 -0.88 -3.31
CA LEU A 225 -7.47 -0.80 -1.87
C LEU A 225 -8.91 -0.39 -1.57
N ASN A 226 -9.59 -1.19 -0.77
CA ASN A 226 -10.93 -0.84 -0.27
C ASN A 226 -10.79 -0.06 1.04
N LEU A 227 -11.16 1.21 1.01
CA LEU A 227 -11.22 2.05 2.19
C LEU A 227 -12.56 1.84 2.91
N PRO A 228 -12.56 1.54 4.23
CA PRO A 228 -13.78 1.45 5.01
C PRO A 228 -14.61 2.75 4.99
N ALA A 229 -15.93 2.63 5.08
CA ALA A 229 -16.82 3.80 5.09
C ALA A 229 -16.57 4.76 6.25
N GLY A 230 -15.96 4.29 7.34
CA GLY A 230 -15.59 5.09 8.51
C GLY A 230 -14.36 5.98 8.35
N ILE A 231 -13.63 5.89 7.24
CA ILE A 231 -12.45 6.74 7.00
C ILE A 231 -12.89 8.19 6.83
N THR A 232 -12.28 9.09 7.63
CA THR A 232 -12.53 10.53 7.62
C THR A 232 -11.36 11.35 7.09
N SER A 233 -10.15 10.78 7.10
CA SER A 233 -8.94 11.49 6.65
C SER A 233 -7.91 10.56 6.00
N ILE A 234 -7.17 11.12 5.05
CA ILE A 234 -5.99 10.51 4.44
C ILE A 234 -4.80 11.40 4.74
N GLY A 235 -3.79 10.84 5.40
CA GLY A 235 -2.60 11.55 5.85
C GLY A 235 -1.67 11.96 4.72
N ASN A 236 -0.69 12.78 5.07
CA ASN A 236 0.35 13.24 4.16
C ASN A 236 1.15 12.06 3.60
N TYR A 237 1.45 12.07 2.30
CA TYR A 237 2.22 11.03 1.59
C TYR A 237 1.62 9.62 1.68
N ALA A 238 0.37 9.46 2.13
CA ALA A 238 -0.18 8.15 2.49
C ALA A 238 -0.08 7.10 1.37
N PHE A 239 -0.28 7.50 0.11
CA PHE A 239 -0.19 6.65 -1.09
C PHE A 239 0.84 7.16 -2.10
N ARG A 240 1.78 8.01 -1.66
CA ARG A 240 2.80 8.52 -2.58
C ARG A 240 3.57 7.36 -3.23
N TYR A 241 3.79 7.43 -4.55
CA TYR A 241 4.44 6.39 -5.36
C TYR A 241 3.71 5.05 -5.43
N CYS A 242 2.41 5.00 -5.13
CA CYS A 242 1.58 3.82 -5.39
C CYS A 242 1.25 3.73 -6.89
N SER A 243 2.28 3.54 -7.72
CA SER A 243 2.15 3.59 -9.19
C SER A 243 1.29 2.47 -9.79
N GLY A 244 1.12 1.36 -9.07
CA GLY A 244 0.24 0.25 -9.47
C GLY A 244 -1.24 0.49 -9.19
N LEU A 245 -1.60 1.51 -8.39
CA LEU A 245 -2.98 1.76 -7.97
C LEU A 245 -3.80 2.26 -9.17
N THR A 246 -4.70 1.42 -9.68
CA THR A 246 -5.49 1.74 -10.88
C THR A 246 -6.84 2.38 -10.56
N SER A 247 -7.39 2.06 -9.40
CA SER A 247 -8.66 2.61 -8.92
C SER A 247 -8.65 2.76 -7.41
N LEU A 248 -9.25 3.84 -6.92
CA LEU A 248 -9.47 4.08 -5.51
C LEU A 248 -10.83 4.72 -5.31
N ASN A 249 -11.67 4.07 -4.51
CA ASN A 249 -12.94 4.65 -4.12
C ASN A 249 -12.77 5.34 -2.76
N LEU A 250 -12.87 6.68 -2.78
CA LEU A 250 -12.82 7.49 -1.57
C LEU A 250 -14.20 7.49 -0.90
N PRO A 251 -14.33 7.05 0.37
CA PRO A 251 -15.60 7.09 1.09
C PRO A 251 -16.16 8.50 1.23
N ALA A 252 -17.50 8.64 1.21
CA ALA A 252 -18.18 9.92 1.31
C ALA A 252 -17.87 10.69 2.61
N GLY A 253 -17.46 9.99 3.67
CA GLY A 253 -17.09 10.58 4.96
C GLY A 253 -15.74 11.29 5.00
N ILE A 254 -14.92 11.21 3.94
CA ILE A 254 -13.62 11.87 3.91
C ILE A 254 -13.79 13.38 3.85
N THR A 255 -13.13 14.09 4.77
CA THR A 255 -13.12 15.55 4.88
C THR A 255 -11.75 16.16 4.61
N SER A 256 -10.68 15.36 4.61
CA SER A 256 -9.31 15.85 4.34
C SER A 256 -8.45 14.83 3.59
N ILE A 257 -7.65 15.32 2.65
CA ILE A 257 -6.60 14.62 1.93
C ILE A 257 -5.34 15.45 2.09
N GLY A 258 -4.30 14.85 2.69
CA GLY A 258 -3.06 15.54 3.00
C GLY A 258 -2.18 15.83 1.78
N PHE A 259 -1.15 16.64 2.00
CA PHE A 259 -0.20 16.98 0.95
C PHE A 259 0.56 15.74 0.45
N TYR A 260 0.81 15.67 -0.86
CA TYR A 260 1.42 14.54 -1.56
C TYR A 260 0.70 13.20 -1.36
N ALA A 261 -0.55 13.18 -0.88
CA ALA A 261 -1.21 11.93 -0.48
C ALA A 261 -1.25 10.88 -1.61
N PHE A 262 -1.47 11.30 -2.86
CA PHE A 262 -1.50 10.44 -4.07
C PHE A 262 -0.46 10.87 -5.11
N ASN A 263 0.59 11.57 -4.70
CA ASN A 263 1.64 12.00 -5.64
C ASN A 263 2.30 10.78 -6.31
N GLU A 264 2.46 10.85 -7.64
CA GLU A 264 3.04 9.77 -8.48
C GLU A 264 2.22 8.45 -8.45
N CYS A 265 0.91 8.53 -8.20
CA CYS A 265 0.00 7.41 -8.45
C CYS A 265 -0.33 7.33 -9.95
N SER A 266 0.69 7.04 -10.76
CA SER A 266 0.62 7.11 -12.23
C SER A 266 -0.34 6.10 -12.86
N GLY A 267 -0.69 5.02 -12.15
CA GLY A 267 -1.67 4.02 -12.59
C GLY A 267 -3.13 4.44 -12.41
N LEU A 268 -3.40 5.49 -11.61
CA LEU A 268 -4.77 5.90 -11.28
C LEU A 268 -5.47 6.47 -12.52
N THR A 269 -6.56 5.82 -12.95
CA THR A 269 -7.25 6.19 -14.20
C THR A 269 -8.46 7.10 -13.99
N SER A 270 -9.06 7.06 -12.80
CA SER A 270 -10.21 7.89 -12.44
C SER A 270 -10.15 8.28 -10.97
N LEU A 271 -10.64 9.47 -10.65
CA LEU A 271 -10.70 10.00 -9.30
C LEU A 271 -12.05 10.70 -9.09
N ASN A 272 -12.77 10.26 -8.08
CA ASN A 272 -13.95 10.94 -7.58
C ASN A 272 -13.64 11.53 -6.21
N ILE A 273 -13.56 12.86 -6.13
CA ILE A 273 -13.31 13.58 -4.88
C ILE A 273 -14.64 13.69 -4.14
N PRO A 274 -14.75 13.22 -2.88
CA PRO A 274 -15.99 13.29 -2.12
C PRO A 274 -16.47 14.71 -1.87
N ALA A 275 -17.78 14.90 -1.82
CA ALA A 275 -18.42 16.22 -1.62
C ALA A 275 -18.05 16.90 -0.28
N GLY A 276 -17.63 16.13 0.73
CA GLY A 276 -17.15 16.63 2.02
C GLY A 276 -15.80 17.34 1.99
N ILE A 277 -15.03 17.19 0.89
CA ILE A 277 -13.73 17.85 0.72
C ILE A 277 -13.95 19.32 0.32
N THR A 278 -13.37 20.24 1.07
CA THR A 278 -13.44 21.69 0.80
C THR A 278 -12.12 22.28 0.30
N SER A 279 -11.02 21.55 0.45
CA SER A 279 -9.70 21.94 -0.04
C SER A 279 -8.91 20.74 -0.55
N ILE A 280 -8.12 20.94 -1.59
CA ILE A 280 -7.13 19.98 -2.09
C ILE A 280 -5.76 20.54 -1.74
N ASP A 281 -4.96 19.78 -1.02
CA ASP A 281 -3.65 20.22 -0.51
C ASP A 281 -2.57 20.17 -1.62
N TYR A 282 -1.38 20.74 -1.32
CA TYR A 282 -0.31 20.83 -2.34
C TYR A 282 0.15 19.45 -2.79
N TYR A 283 0.39 19.31 -4.11
CA TYR A 283 0.86 18.07 -4.75
C TYR A 283 0.01 16.84 -4.46
N ALA A 284 -1.21 16.98 -3.94
CA ALA A 284 -2.01 15.85 -3.48
C ALA A 284 -2.17 14.76 -4.55
N PHE A 285 -2.31 15.14 -5.83
CA PHE A 285 -2.46 14.25 -6.99
C PHE A 285 -1.42 14.54 -8.10
N SER A 286 -0.32 15.20 -7.75
CA SER A 286 0.74 15.49 -8.72
C SER A 286 1.33 14.20 -9.28
N GLY A 287 1.56 14.14 -10.61
CA GLY A 287 2.11 12.96 -11.28
C GLY A 287 1.13 11.81 -11.49
N CYS A 288 -0.17 12.00 -11.24
CA CYS A 288 -1.21 11.03 -11.59
C CYS A 288 -1.43 11.02 -13.13
N SER A 289 -0.41 10.59 -13.88
CA SER A 289 -0.37 10.69 -15.35
C SER A 289 -1.38 9.79 -16.05
N GLY A 290 -1.87 8.74 -15.39
CA GLY A 290 -2.92 7.87 -15.91
C GLY A 290 -4.34 8.43 -15.79
N LEU A 291 -4.53 9.52 -15.01
CA LEU A 291 -5.84 10.09 -14.76
C LEU A 291 -6.42 10.72 -16.03
N THR A 292 -7.56 10.19 -16.50
CA THR A 292 -8.21 10.65 -17.74
C THR A 292 -9.34 11.64 -17.49
N SER A 293 -9.99 11.57 -16.34
CA SER A 293 -11.06 12.46 -15.93
C SER A 293 -10.97 12.85 -14.48
N LEU A 294 -11.39 14.07 -14.15
CA LEU A 294 -11.38 14.61 -12.79
C LEU A 294 -12.71 15.30 -12.49
N ASN A 295 -13.32 14.94 -11.36
CA ASN A 295 -14.50 15.61 -10.83
C ASN A 295 -14.11 16.43 -9.59
N ILE A 296 -14.25 17.74 -9.66
CA ILE A 296 -14.03 18.70 -8.56
C ILE A 296 -15.39 19.07 -7.98
N PRO A 297 -15.73 18.63 -6.75
CA PRO A 297 -17.06 18.83 -6.18
C PRO A 297 -17.39 20.30 -5.88
N ALA A 298 -18.68 20.58 -5.76
CA ALA A 298 -19.21 21.94 -5.56
C ALA A 298 -18.67 22.62 -4.29
N GLY A 299 -18.30 21.84 -3.26
CA GLY A 299 -17.81 22.37 -1.98
C GLY A 299 -16.35 22.84 -1.99
N ILE A 300 -15.58 22.59 -3.06
CA ILE A 300 -14.17 22.98 -3.13
C ILE A 300 -14.03 24.50 -3.16
N THR A 301 -13.23 25.03 -2.25
CA THR A 301 -12.93 26.48 -2.14
C THR A 301 -11.49 26.81 -2.50
N THR A 302 -10.56 25.84 -2.31
CA THR A 302 -9.13 26.05 -2.54
C THR A 302 -8.47 24.81 -3.16
N ILE A 303 -7.53 25.04 -4.07
CA ILE A 303 -6.68 24.01 -4.68
C ILE A 303 -5.23 24.46 -4.54
N GLY A 304 -4.47 23.71 -3.76
CA GLY A 304 -3.09 24.02 -3.41
C GLY A 304 -2.12 23.87 -4.60
N SER A 305 -0.94 24.45 -4.42
CA SER A 305 0.10 24.48 -5.45
C SER A 305 0.41 23.09 -5.98
N SER A 306 0.47 22.97 -7.32
CA SER A 306 0.82 21.76 -8.04
C SER A 306 -0.05 20.53 -7.70
N ALA A 307 -1.28 20.74 -7.21
CA ALA A 307 -2.15 19.64 -6.77
C ALA A 307 -2.37 18.58 -7.86
N PHE A 308 -2.46 18.97 -9.13
CA PHE A 308 -2.62 18.12 -10.31
C PHE A 308 -1.48 18.31 -11.33
N TYR A 309 -0.32 18.75 -10.87
CA TYR A 309 0.87 18.92 -11.71
C TYR A 309 1.22 17.60 -12.41
N GLY A 310 1.46 17.62 -13.73
CA GLY A 310 1.88 16.42 -14.46
C GLY A 310 0.78 15.37 -14.65
N CYS A 311 -0.50 15.69 -14.42
CA CYS A 311 -1.63 14.82 -14.78
C CYS A 311 -1.85 14.83 -16.30
N SER A 312 -0.85 14.37 -17.06
CA SER A 312 -0.78 14.49 -18.51
C SER A 312 -1.85 13.68 -19.29
N GLY A 313 -2.48 12.71 -18.62
CA GLY A 313 -3.56 11.90 -19.19
C GLY A 313 -4.93 12.58 -19.19
N LEU A 314 -5.10 13.72 -18.50
CA LEU A 314 -6.40 14.37 -18.37
C LEU A 314 -6.94 14.85 -19.72
N THR A 315 -8.16 14.40 -20.04
CA THR A 315 -8.93 14.80 -21.21
C THR A 315 -10.21 15.57 -20.84
N SER A 316 -10.67 15.46 -19.58
CA SER A 316 -11.84 16.17 -19.09
C SER A 316 -11.72 16.50 -17.61
N ILE A 317 -12.13 17.71 -17.25
CA ILE A 317 -12.25 18.16 -15.86
C ILE A 317 -13.66 18.74 -15.67
N TYR A 318 -14.41 18.22 -14.72
CA TYR A 318 -15.72 18.72 -14.34
C TYR A 318 -15.60 19.46 -13.02
N VAL A 319 -15.87 20.76 -13.02
CA VAL A 319 -15.93 21.58 -11.80
C VAL A 319 -17.38 21.88 -11.50
N TYR A 320 -17.86 21.44 -10.33
CA TYR A 320 -19.25 21.65 -9.91
C TYR A 320 -19.43 22.89 -9.05
N ALA A 321 -18.35 23.61 -8.70
CA ALA A 321 -18.40 24.83 -7.91
C ALA A 321 -18.91 26.00 -8.75
N GLU A 322 -20.01 26.64 -8.33
CA GLU A 322 -20.52 27.86 -8.96
C GLU A 322 -19.57 29.04 -8.75
N LYS A 323 -18.93 29.11 -7.58
CA LYS A 323 -17.88 30.08 -7.29
C LYS A 323 -16.50 29.46 -7.59
N VAL A 324 -15.74 30.15 -8.44
CA VAL A 324 -14.40 29.67 -8.83
C VAL A 324 -13.52 29.43 -7.62
N PRO A 325 -13.01 28.19 -7.43
CA PRO A 325 -12.08 27.88 -6.34
C PRO A 325 -10.79 28.70 -6.47
N LYS A 326 -10.28 29.18 -5.34
CA LYS A 326 -8.94 29.79 -5.32
C LYS A 326 -7.90 28.72 -5.67
N MET A 327 -7.06 29.00 -6.68
CA MET A 327 -5.95 28.14 -7.07
C MET A 327 -4.63 28.82 -6.78
N ASP A 328 -3.69 28.04 -6.25
CA ASP A 328 -2.29 28.44 -6.13
C ASP A 328 -1.54 28.21 -7.47
N ASN A 329 -0.20 28.26 -7.43
CA ASN A 329 0.61 28.18 -8.63
C ASN A 329 0.68 26.75 -9.21
N ASP A 330 0.82 26.66 -10.53
CA ASP A 330 1.15 25.43 -11.27
C ASP A 330 0.20 24.23 -11.06
N VAL A 331 -1.06 24.49 -10.64
CA VAL A 331 -2.01 23.42 -10.28
C VAL A 331 -2.16 22.39 -11.40
N PHE A 332 -2.35 22.80 -12.65
CA PHE A 332 -2.52 21.93 -13.81
C PHE A 332 -1.33 21.94 -14.79
N LYS A 333 -0.19 22.47 -14.37
CA LYS A 333 0.99 22.50 -15.25
C LYS A 333 1.42 21.09 -15.64
N GLY A 334 1.64 20.88 -16.93
CA GLY A 334 1.93 19.56 -17.49
C GLY A 334 0.69 18.75 -17.91
N CYS A 335 -0.53 19.28 -17.69
CA CYS A 335 -1.73 18.83 -18.37
C CYS A 335 -1.78 19.41 -19.79
N ASP A 336 -2.35 18.71 -20.76
CA ASP A 336 -2.50 19.23 -22.12
C ASP A 336 -3.69 20.20 -22.20
N ALA A 337 -3.40 21.52 -22.11
CA ALA A 337 -4.39 22.57 -22.11
C ALA A 337 -5.26 22.62 -23.38
N LYS A 338 -4.76 22.08 -24.49
CA LYS A 338 -5.48 22.06 -25.80
C LYS A 338 -6.40 20.88 -25.94
N LYS A 339 -6.03 19.73 -25.34
CA LYS A 339 -6.83 18.51 -25.44
C LYS A 339 -7.83 18.35 -24.31
N CYS A 340 -7.50 18.86 -23.12
CA CYS A 340 -8.36 18.73 -21.97
C CYS A 340 -9.54 19.72 -22.04
N ILE A 341 -10.76 19.22 -21.90
CA ILE A 341 -11.96 20.02 -21.84
C ILE A 341 -12.27 20.32 -20.37
N LEU A 342 -12.40 21.58 -20.04
CA LEU A 342 -12.87 22.05 -18.75
C LEU A 342 -14.38 22.28 -18.79
N TYR A 343 -15.12 21.50 -18.03
CA TYR A 343 -16.57 21.67 -17.87
C TYR A 343 -16.85 22.48 -16.62
N VAL A 344 -17.62 23.58 -16.77
CA VAL A 344 -17.96 24.52 -15.68
C VAL A 344 -19.47 24.71 -15.57
N PRO A 345 -20.03 25.12 -14.42
CA PRO A 345 -21.45 25.35 -14.27
C PRO A 345 -21.97 26.42 -15.24
N LYS A 346 -23.20 26.25 -15.69
CA LYS A 346 -23.84 27.18 -16.63
C LYS A 346 -23.92 28.59 -16.02
N GLY A 347 -23.50 29.60 -16.79
CA GLY A 347 -23.45 31.02 -16.39
C GLY A 347 -22.15 31.40 -15.69
N THR A 348 -21.13 30.52 -15.64
CA THR A 348 -19.86 30.82 -14.95
C THR A 348 -18.65 30.87 -15.89
N TYR A 349 -18.88 30.76 -17.21
CA TYR A 349 -17.79 30.70 -18.22
C TYR A 349 -16.76 31.82 -18.06
N ASP A 350 -17.21 33.07 -17.97
CA ASP A 350 -16.33 34.23 -17.89
C ASP A 350 -15.50 34.24 -16.59
N ASP A 351 -16.11 33.85 -15.46
CA ASP A 351 -15.43 33.78 -14.18
C ASP A 351 -14.29 32.73 -14.21
N TYR A 352 -14.55 31.57 -14.82
CA TYR A 352 -13.53 30.52 -14.98
C TYR A 352 -12.46 30.90 -16.00
N TRP A 353 -12.85 31.51 -17.13
CA TRP A 353 -11.91 31.96 -18.15
C TRP A 353 -10.94 33.04 -17.61
N LEU A 354 -11.43 33.98 -16.80
CA LEU A 354 -10.62 35.04 -16.19
C LEU A 354 -9.78 34.57 -14.98
N SER A 355 -9.97 33.36 -14.54
CA SER A 355 -9.22 32.75 -13.42
C SER A 355 -8.01 31.94 -13.90
N ASN A 356 -7.30 31.32 -12.96
CA ASN A 356 -6.22 30.36 -13.27
C ASN A 356 -6.72 29.10 -14.03
N PHE A 357 -8.03 28.83 -14.07
CA PHE A 357 -8.61 27.79 -14.92
C PHE A 357 -8.60 28.18 -16.41
N GLY A 358 -8.45 29.45 -16.76
CA GLY A 358 -8.21 29.90 -18.12
C GLY A 358 -6.92 29.38 -18.76
N TYR A 359 -6.15 28.56 -18.02
CA TYR A 359 -5.11 27.70 -18.57
C TYR A 359 -5.62 26.77 -19.66
N PHE A 360 -6.87 26.29 -19.56
CA PHE A 360 -7.48 25.40 -20.54
C PHE A 360 -8.10 26.20 -21.69
N GLU A 361 -7.75 25.84 -22.92
CA GLU A 361 -8.26 26.52 -24.13
C GLU A 361 -9.72 26.13 -24.46
N ASN A 362 -10.20 24.99 -23.95
CA ASN A 362 -11.54 24.45 -24.22
C ASN A 362 -12.38 24.46 -22.94
N ILE A 363 -13.18 25.51 -22.73
CA ILE A 363 -14.12 25.60 -21.61
C ILE A 363 -15.55 25.42 -22.15
N VAL A 364 -16.33 24.55 -21.50
CA VAL A 364 -17.70 24.23 -21.88
C VAL A 364 -18.61 24.33 -20.66
N GLU A 365 -19.69 25.05 -20.78
CA GLU A 365 -20.70 25.11 -19.73
C GLU A 365 -21.60 23.87 -19.72
N PHE A 366 -21.92 23.38 -18.54
CA PHE A 366 -22.85 22.27 -18.35
C PHE A 366 -23.85 22.54 -17.23
N ASP A 367 -24.97 21.85 -17.25
CA ASP A 367 -25.95 21.92 -16.17
C ASP A 367 -25.48 21.09 -14.98
N ALA A 368 -24.88 21.73 -13.99
CA ALA A 368 -24.33 21.09 -12.79
C ALA A 368 -25.41 20.63 -11.80
N THR A 369 -26.67 21.02 -11.97
CA THR A 369 -27.75 20.73 -11.02
C THR A 369 -28.23 19.28 -11.04
N GLY A 370 -27.78 18.49 -12.04
CA GLY A 370 -28.22 17.08 -12.25
C GLY A 370 -27.48 16.01 -11.48
N VAL A 371 -26.35 16.32 -10.79
CA VAL A 371 -25.48 15.27 -10.20
C VAL A 371 -25.66 15.08 -8.70
N ASP A 372 -26.19 16.08 -7.97
CA ASP A 372 -26.39 16.01 -6.52
C ASP A 372 -27.84 15.78 -6.05
N LYS A 373 -28.77 15.60 -6.99
CA LYS A 373 -30.14 15.23 -6.61
C LYS A 373 -30.41 13.78 -7.00
N THR A 374 -30.37 12.86 -6.04
CA THR A 374 -31.29 11.72 -5.99
C THR A 374 -32.74 12.29 -6.00
N THR A 375 -33.11 12.92 -7.09
CA THR A 375 -34.52 13.19 -7.34
C THR A 375 -35.11 11.94 -7.94
N THR A 376 -36.00 11.33 -7.23
CA THR A 376 -37.14 10.58 -7.77
C THR A 376 -37.92 11.51 -8.68
N SER A 377 -37.31 11.91 -9.81
CA SER A 377 -37.99 12.69 -10.83
C SER A 377 -38.56 11.72 -11.86
N THR A 378 -39.86 11.74 -12.00
CA THR A 378 -40.64 11.02 -12.99
C THR A 378 -40.44 11.52 -14.43
N ASP A 379 -39.57 12.51 -14.64
CA ASP A 379 -39.35 13.18 -15.95
C ASP A 379 -37.96 12.96 -16.59
N VAL A 380 -37.26 11.91 -16.21
CA VAL A 380 -35.98 11.55 -16.86
C VAL A 380 -36.25 11.02 -18.26
N LYS A 381 -35.86 11.78 -19.30
CA LYS A 381 -36.06 11.43 -20.71
C LYS A 381 -34.82 10.78 -21.29
N GLU A 382 -35.02 9.78 -22.14
CA GLU A 382 -33.98 9.20 -22.96
C GLU A 382 -33.43 10.26 -23.94
N VAL A 383 -32.12 10.50 -23.92
CA VAL A 383 -31.44 11.47 -24.79
C VAL A 383 -30.79 10.78 -26.00
N SER A 384 -30.24 9.60 -25.78
CA SER A 384 -29.61 8.81 -26.84
C SER A 384 -29.51 7.34 -26.46
N ARG A 385 -29.47 6.50 -27.47
CA ARG A 385 -29.39 5.05 -27.35
C ARG A 385 -28.30 4.51 -28.26
N TYR A 386 -27.59 3.49 -27.77
CA TYR A 386 -26.49 2.86 -28.50
C TYR A 386 -26.60 1.34 -28.40
N SER A 387 -26.14 0.64 -29.42
CA SER A 387 -25.89 -0.79 -29.36
C SER A 387 -24.71 -1.09 -28.42
N VAL A 388 -24.54 -2.35 -28.04
CA VAL A 388 -23.37 -2.78 -27.24
C VAL A 388 -22.02 -2.52 -27.93
N ASN A 389 -22.03 -2.36 -29.25
CA ASN A 389 -20.85 -2.04 -30.07
C ASN A 389 -20.63 -0.53 -30.25
N GLY A 390 -21.36 0.33 -29.50
CA GLY A 390 -21.23 1.78 -29.53
C GLY A 390 -21.93 2.48 -30.70
N GLN A 391 -22.65 1.78 -31.60
CA GLN A 391 -23.39 2.37 -32.71
C GLN A 391 -24.64 3.08 -32.18
N ARG A 392 -24.85 4.34 -32.53
CA ARG A 392 -26.04 5.11 -32.16
C ARG A 392 -27.30 4.51 -32.82
N LEU A 393 -28.33 4.30 -32.03
CA LEU A 393 -29.61 3.75 -32.47
C LEU A 393 -30.66 4.85 -32.52
N VAL A 394 -31.56 4.75 -33.49
CA VAL A 394 -32.68 5.72 -33.70
C VAL A 394 -33.86 5.38 -32.76
N GLY A 395 -33.84 4.20 -32.18
CA GLY A 395 -34.87 3.71 -31.23
C GLY A 395 -34.50 2.36 -30.62
N PRO A 396 -35.37 1.77 -29.80
CA PRO A 396 -35.12 0.48 -29.21
C PRO A 396 -34.95 -0.61 -30.25
N THR A 397 -33.85 -1.37 -30.17
CA THR A 397 -33.57 -2.52 -31.01
C THR A 397 -33.47 -3.77 -30.13
N LYS A 398 -33.95 -4.91 -30.63
CA LYS A 398 -33.90 -6.19 -29.93
C LYS A 398 -32.50 -6.50 -29.41
N GLY A 399 -32.42 -6.91 -28.16
CA GLY A 399 -31.17 -7.20 -27.46
C GLY A 399 -30.79 -6.15 -26.43
N LEU A 400 -29.52 -6.11 -26.02
CA LEU A 400 -29.02 -5.18 -25.00
C LEU A 400 -28.69 -3.83 -25.61
N ASN A 401 -29.36 -2.78 -25.12
CA ASN A 401 -29.11 -1.39 -25.53
C ASN A 401 -28.47 -0.60 -24.38
N ILE A 402 -27.60 0.35 -24.69
CA ILE A 402 -27.02 1.33 -23.76
C ILE A 402 -27.80 2.63 -23.93
N VAL A 403 -28.54 3.05 -22.92
CA VAL A 403 -29.40 4.23 -22.97
C VAL A 403 -28.82 5.32 -22.07
N LYS A 404 -28.62 6.50 -22.66
CA LYS A 404 -28.25 7.72 -21.93
C LYS A 404 -29.48 8.55 -21.69
N TYR A 405 -29.66 9.01 -20.47
CA TYR A 405 -30.80 9.80 -20.01
C TYR A 405 -30.43 11.27 -19.81
N SER A 406 -31.45 12.11 -19.73
CA SER A 406 -31.30 13.57 -19.55
C SER A 406 -30.66 13.97 -18.22
N ASP A 407 -30.68 13.07 -17.25
CA ASP A 407 -30.00 13.22 -15.96
C ASP A 407 -28.51 12.83 -16.01
N GLY A 408 -27.97 12.52 -17.19
CA GLY A 408 -26.61 12.04 -17.38
C GLY A 408 -26.40 10.56 -17.08
N SER A 409 -27.38 9.88 -16.50
CA SER A 409 -27.29 8.45 -16.21
C SER A 409 -27.24 7.60 -17.49
N VAL A 410 -26.51 6.47 -17.41
CA VAL A 410 -26.40 5.49 -18.48
C VAL A 410 -26.87 4.14 -17.94
N LYS A 411 -27.86 3.53 -18.60
CA LYS A 411 -28.38 2.22 -18.21
C LYS A 411 -28.27 1.23 -19.34
N LYS A 412 -28.03 -0.03 -19.01
CA LYS A 412 -28.19 -1.16 -19.93
C LYS A 412 -29.64 -1.62 -19.89
N VAL A 413 -30.33 -1.54 -21.03
CA VAL A 413 -31.74 -1.88 -21.14
C VAL A 413 -31.86 -3.06 -22.10
N ALA A 414 -32.42 -4.17 -21.63
CA ALA A 414 -32.77 -5.31 -22.47
C ALA A 414 -34.09 -5.01 -23.18
N VAL A 415 -34.09 -5.08 -24.53
CA VAL A 415 -35.27 -4.95 -25.40
C VAL A 415 -35.59 -6.33 -25.94
N GLN A 416 -36.80 -6.83 -25.64
CA GLN A 416 -37.28 -8.12 -26.05
C GLN A 416 -37.78 -8.16 -27.50
#